data_529ad7dd84483188ada64ea913870e02
#
_entry.id   529ad7dd84483188ada64ea913870e02
#
_cell.length_a   1.000
_cell.length_b   1.000
_cell.length_c   1.000
_cell.angle_alpha   90.00
_cell.angle_beta   90.00
_cell.angle_gamma   90.00
#
_symmetry.space_group_name_H-M   'P 1'
#
loop_
_entity.id
_entity.type
_entity.pdbx_description
1 polymer ?
#
loop_
_entity_poly.entity_id
_entity_poly.type
_entity_poly.pdbx_seq_one_letter_code
_entity_poly.pdbx_strand_id
1 'polypeptide(L)'
;ALRVARNRLGARGEEVRWIAGDITGVDLPEATYDVWHDRAVFHFLTTAEARRAYVRQVMKAVRHGGHVIVATFAADGPTECSGLPVMRYDADELHAEFGSAFQLTEHRDEHHVTPAGRVQHFVYCHCLKRL
;
A
#
# COMPACT_ATOMS: atom_id res chain seq x y z
N ALA A 1 -14.23 -4.25 9.10
CA ALA A 1 -12.76 -4.28 9.27
C ALA A 1 -12.31 -3.24 10.30
N LEU A 2 -12.73 -1.98 10.16
CA LEU A 2 -12.30 -0.92 11.08
C LEU A 2 -12.77 -1.15 12.52
N ARG A 3 -13.97 -1.68 12.70
CA ARG A 3 -14.48 -2.01 14.05
C ARG A 3 -13.58 -3.02 14.75
N VAL A 4 -13.17 -4.06 14.06
CA VAL A 4 -12.31 -5.11 14.61
C VAL A 4 -10.95 -4.55 15.02
N ALA A 5 -10.35 -3.74 14.15
CA ALA A 5 -9.06 -3.11 14.43
C ALA A 5 -9.16 -2.14 15.61
N ARG A 6 -10.22 -1.33 15.65
CA ARG A 6 -10.46 -0.38 16.75
C ARG A 6 -10.64 -1.12 18.09
N ASN A 7 -11.41 -2.20 18.10
CA ASN A 7 -11.60 -3.01 19.30
C ASN A 7 -10.31 -3.65 19.77
N ARG A 8 -9.47 -4.11 18.84
CA ARG A 8 -8.17 -4.71 19.16
C ARG A 8 -7.23 -3.72 19.84
N LEU A 9 -7.25 -2.45 19.41
CA LEU A 9 -6.40 -1.41 19.98
C LEU A 9 -6.92 -0.90 21.33
N GLY A 10 -8.22 -1.07 21.63
CA GLY A 10 -8.81 -0.57 22.86
C GLY A 10 -8.65 0.93 23.00
N ALA A 11 -8.14 1.41 24.16
CA ALA A 11 -7.95 2.85 24.41
C ALA A 11 -6.98 3.51 23.40
N ARG A 12 -6.00 2.78 22.88
CA ARG A 12 -5.06 3.29 21.88
C ARG A 12 -5.74 3.58 20.54
N GLY A 13 -6.91 3.00 20.29
CA GLY A 13 -7.69 3.28 19.10
C GLY A 13 -8.16 4.74 19.01
N GLU A 14 -8.20 5.46 20.12
CA GLU A 14 -8.56 6.89 20.13
C GLU A 14 -7.45 7.78 19.56
N GLU A 15 -6.22 7.29 19.53
CA GLU A 15 -5.07 7.98 18.92
C GLU A 15 -5.08 7.86 17.41
N VAL A 16 -5.94 7.01 16.84
CA VAL A 16 -6.02 6.72 15.41
C VAL A 16 -7.21 7.44 14.81
N ARG A 17 -6.98 8.11 13.69
CA ARG A 17 -8.07 8.67 12.89
C ARG A 17 -8.57 7.59 11.94
N TRP A 18 -9.77 7.11 12.19
CA TRP A 18 -10.39 6.06 11.40
C TRP A 18 -11.16 6.65 10.21
N ILE A 19 -10.82 6.25 9.01
CA ILE A 19 -11.48 6.72 7.79
C ILE A 19 -12.00 5.48 7.04
N ALA A 20 -13.31 5.42 6.84
CA ALA A 20 -13.95 4.37 6.05
C ALA A 20 -14.17 4.90 4.63
N GLY A 21 -13.79 4.12 3.63
CA GLY A 21 -14.00 4.50 2.24
C GLY A 21 -13.12 3.71 1.28
N ASP A 22 -13.30 3.97 0.00
CA ASP A 22 -12.47 3.44 -1.07
C ASP A 22 -11.23 4.32 -1.19
N ILE A 23 -10.06 3.71 -1.09
CA ILE A 23 -8.80 4.45 -1.14
C ILE A 23 -8.58 5.19 -2.47
N THR A 24 -9.23 4.75 -3.55
CA THR A 24 -9.10 5.41 -4.85
C THR A 24 -9.91 6.71 -4.95
N GLY A 25 -10.82 6.97 -4.02
CA GLY A 25 -11.72 8.12 -4.10
C GLY A 25 -12.06 8.79 -2.78
N VAL A 26 -11.67 8.22 -1.63
CA VAL A 26 -11.96 8.82 -0.33
C VAL A 26 -11.26 10.19 -0.21
N ASP A 27 -11.93 11.14 0.43
CA ASP A 27 -11.37 12.48 0.63
C ASP A 27 -10.26 12.45 1.68
N LEU A 28 -9.05 12.82 1.28
CA LEU A 28 -7.88 12.91 2.14
C LEU A 28 -7.33 14.35 2.11
N PRO A 29 -6.82 14.86 3.26
CA PRO A 29 -6.24 16.19 3.28
C PRO A 29 -4.93 16.26 2.47
N GLU A 30 -4.65 17.44 1.91
CA GLU A 30 -3.44 17.66 1.13
C GLU A 30 -2.20 17.76 1.99
N ALA A 31 -1.09 17.16 1.52
CA ALA A 31 0.26 17.31 2.07
C ALA A 31 0.31 17.18 3.60
N THR A 32 -0.44 16.23 4.14
CA THR A 32 -0.64 16.10 5.59
C THR A 32 0.16 14.95 6.19
N TYR A 33 0.32 13.86 5.44
CA TYR A 33 0.90 12.66 6.00
C TYR A 33 2.40 12.56 5.71
N ASP A 34 3.15 12.15 6.72
CA ASP A 34 4.60 11.95 6.62
C ASP A 34 4.94 10.59 6.03
N VAL A 35 4.09 9.59 6.30
CA VAL A 35 4.30 8.22 5.85
C VAL A 35 2.99 7.65 5.31
N TRP A 36 3.06 7.08 4.12
CA TRP A 36 2.01 6.26 3.55
C TRP A 36 2.48 4.81 3.60
N HIS A 37 1.72 3.97 4.27
CA HIS A 37 2.06 2.56 4.43
C HIS A 37 0.91 1.69 3.94
N ASP A 38 1.20 0.83 2.97
CA ASP A 38 0.24 -0.11 2.40
C ASP A 38 0.90 -1.48 2.31
N ARG A 39 0.25 -2.46 2.89
CA ARG A 39 0.61 -3.87 2.73
C ARG A 39 -0.60 -4.64 2.23
N ALA A 40 -0.52 -5.10 0.99
CA ALA A 40 -1.55 -5.93 0.37
C ALA A 40 -2.90 -5.21 0.10
N VAL A 41 -2.86 -3.94 -0.29
CA VAL A 41 -4.04 -3.22 -0.79
C VAL A 41 -3.85 -2.85 -2.26
N PHE A 42 -2.75 -2.22 -2.61
CA PHE A 42 -2.47 -1.78 -3.99
C PHE A 42 -2.59 -2.93 -4.99
N HIS A 43 -2.17 -4.13 -4.63
CA HIS A 43 -2.16 -5.26 -5.55
C HIS A 43 -3.57 -5.74 -5.96
N PHE A 44 -4.63 -5.33 -5.25
CA PHE A 44 -6.00 -5.60 -5.66
C PHE A 44 -6.48 -4.71 -6.80
N LEU A 45 -5.76 -3.64 -7.11
CA LEU A 45 -6.12 -2.69 -8.16
C LEU A 45 -5.65 -3.25 -9.51
N THR A 46 -6.51 -4.01 -10.15
CA THR A 46 -6.19 -4.75 -11.37
C THR A 46 -6.37 -3.94 -12.65
N THR A 47 -6.96 -2.74 -12.57
CA THR A 47 -7.09 -1.84 -13.72
C THR A 47 -6.09 -0.69 -13.62
N ALA A 48 -5.58 -0.23 -14.76
CA ALA A 48 -4.68 0.92 -14.81
C ALA A 48 -5.34 2.19 -14.28
N GLU A 49 -6.64 2.35 -14.54
CA GLU A 49 -7.40 3.50 -14.04
C GLU A 49 -7.44 3.55 -12.50
N ALA A 50 -7.73 2.43 -11.85
CA ALA A 50 -7.76 2.33 -10.40
C ALA A 50 -6.37 2.59 -9.79
N ARG A 51 -5.32 2.05 -10.41
CA ARG A 51 -3.95 2.29 -9.95
C ARG A 51 -3.56 3.76 -10.05
N ARG A 52 -3.91 4.42 -11.15
CA ARG A 52 -3.66 5.87 -11.29
C ARG A 52 -4.41 6.69 -10.25
N ALA A 53 -5.67 6.32 -9.95
CA ALA A 53 -6.45 6.98 -8.91
C ALA A 53 -5.80 6.84 -7.54
N TYR A 54 -5.29 5.67 -7.21
CA TYR A 54 -4.56 5.42 -5.98
C TYR A 54 -3.29 6.29 -5.91
N VAL A 55 -2.49 6.31 -6.96
CA VAL A 55 -1.25 7.12 -7.00
C VAL A 55 -1.56 8.61 -6.87
N ARG A 56 -2.65 9.10 -7.45
CA ARG A 56 -3.10 10.49 -7.25
C ARG A 56 -3.42 10.77 -5.79
N GLN A 57 -4.02 9.82 -5.08
CA GLN A 57 -4.28 9.97 -3.64
C GLN A 57 -2.98 10.09 -2.85
N VAL A 58 -1.98 9.26 -3.17
CA VAL A 58 -0.66 9.33 -2.53
C VAL A 58 0.00 10.68 -2.81
N MET A 59 -0.03 11.12 -4.07
CA MET A 59 0.52 12.43 -4.46
C MET A 59 -0.12 13.59 -3.71
N LYS A 60 -1.43 13.52 -3.51
CA LYS A 60 -2.18 14.55 -2.80
C LYS A 60 -1.89 14.56 -1.31
N ALA A 61 -1.96 13.40 -0.69
CA ALA A 61 -2.02 13.26 0.77
C ALA A 61 -0.66 13.30 1.45
N VAL A 62 0.37 12.76 0.81
CA VAL A 62 1.72 12.72 1.38
C VAL A 62 2.44 14.03 1.12
N ARG A 63 3.06 14.59 2.15
CA ARG A 63 3.84 15.83 2.02
C ARG A 63 5.08 15.63 1.17
N HIS A 64 5.63 16.74 0.65
CA HIS A 64 6.93 16.72 -0.02
C HIS A 64 8.01 16.17 0.94
N GLY A 65 8.82 15.25 0.45
CA GLY A 65 9.83 14.57 1.27
C GLY A 65 9.27 13.47 2.17
N GLY A 66 7.97 13.22 2.11
CA GLY A 66 7.34 12.13 2.85
C GLY A 66 7.70 10.76 2.30
N HIS A 67 7.41 9.74 3.09
CA HIS A 67 7.76 8.35 2.79
C HIS A 67 6.55 7.58 2.28
N VAL A 68 6.77 6.72 1.29
CA VAL A 68 5.74 5.82 0.76
C VAL A 68 6.29 4.40 0.81
N ILE A 69 5.62 3.55 1.57
CA ILE A 69 5.99 2.14 1.73
C ILE A 69 4.81 1.32 1.21
N VAL A 70 5.02 0.59 0.12
CA VAL A 70 3.98 -0.25 -0.47
C VAL A 70 4.50 -1.67 -0.64
N ALA A 71 3.71 -2.63 -0.22
CA ALA A 71 4.02 -4.04 -0.38
C ALA A 71 2.91 -4.76 -1.14
N THR A 72 3.33 -5.59 -2.09
CA THR A 72 2.45 -6.43 -2.91
C THR A 72 2.98 -7.85 -2.93
N PHE A 73 2.20 -8.78 -3.47
CA PHE A 73 2.77 -10.07 -3.82
C PHE A 73 3.83 -9.88 -4.90
N ALA A 74 4.95 -10.59 -4.74
CA ALA A 74 6.05 -10.59 -5.70
C ALA A 74 5.64 -11.31 -6.99
N ALA A 75 6.47 -11.19 -8.03
CA ALA A 75 6.19 -11.76 -9.34
C ALA A 75 5.96 -13.29 -9.33
N ASP A 76 6.55 -13.99 -8.38
CA ASP A 76 6.37 -15.43 -8.17
C ASP A 76 5.43 -15.78 -7.01
N GLY A 77 4.76 -14.77 -6.46
CA GLY A 77 3.80 -14.93 -5.38
C GLY A 77 2.45 -15.48 -5.85
N PRO A 78 1.48 -15.59 -4.93
CA PRO A 78 0.15 -16.04 -5.28
C PRO A 78 -0.54 -15.14 -6.30
N THR A 79 -1.45 -15.70 -7.11
CA THR A 79 -2.26 -14.94 -8.07
C THR A 79 -3.54 -14.37 -7.48
N GLU A 80 -3.87 -14.81 -6.27
CA GLU A 80 -5.06 -14.38 -5.54
C GLU A 80 -4.71 -14.07 -4.09
N CYS A 81 -5.45 -13.14 -3.51
CA CYS A 81 -5.40 -12.82 -2.09
C CYS A 81 -6.82 -12.75 -1.56
N SER A 82 -7.12 -13.47 -0.48
CA SER A 82 -8.47 -13.54 0.09
C SER A 82 -9.54 -13.90 -0.96
N GLY A 83 -9.19 -14.76 -1.92
CA GLY A 83 -10.09 -15.21 -2.98
C GLY A 83 -10.30 -14.23 -4.12
N LEU A 84 -9.60 -13.11 -4.14
CA LEU A 84 -9.71 -12.09 -5.18
C LEU A 84 -8.43 -12.06 -6.02
N PRO A 85 -8.53 -11.79 -7.34
CA PRO A 85 -7.37 -11.66 -8.20
C PRO A 85 -6.53 -10.46 -7.81
N VAL A 86 -5.21 -10.61 -7.91
CA VAL A 86 -4.27 -9.53 -7.62
C VAL A 86 -3.25 -9.38 -8.74
N MET A 87 -2.70 -8.18 -8.84
CA MET A 87 -1.50 -7.91 -9.66
C MET A 87 -0.27 -8.28 -8.84
N ARG A 88 0.75 -8.81 -9.53
CA ARG A 88 2.03 -9.15 -8.92
C ARG A 88 3.13 -8.29 -9.53
N TYR A 89 4.13 -7.96 -8.73
CA TYR A 89 5.17 -7.02 -9.15
C TYR A 89 6.54 -7.49 -8.71
N ASP A 90 7.57 -7.18 -9.51
CA ASP A 90 8.90 -7.00 -8.96
C ASP A 90 9.05 -5.54 -8.47
N ALA A 91 10.20 -5.23 -7.85
CA ALA A 91 10.39 -3.89 -7.26
C ALA A 91 10.36 -2.77 -8.32
N ASP A 92 10.96 -3.01 -9.47
CA ASP A 92 11.01 -1.99 -10.54
C ASP A 92 9.64 -1.76 -11.18
N GLU A 93 8.88 -2.82 -11.38
CA GLU A 93 7.52 -2.73 -11.89
C GLU A 93 6.60 -1.99 -10.93
N LEU A 94 6.73 -2.27 -9.61
CA LEU A 94 5.94 -1.58 -8.60
C LEU A 94 6.29 -0.10 -8.53
N HIS A 95 7.57 0.23 -8.52
CA HIS A 95 8.02 1.62 -8.55
C HIS A 95 7.53 2.34 -9.81
N ALA A 96 7.55 1.67 -10.96
CA ALA A 96 7.10 2.25 -12.22
C ALA A 96 5.62 2.69 -12.18
N GLU A 97 4.78 2.00 -11.41
CA GLU A 97 3.38 2.40 -11.25
C GLU A 97 3.24 3.76 -10.54
N PHE A 98 4.19 4.10 -9.66
CA PHE A 98 4.20 5.37 -8.94
C PHE A 98 4.84 6.50 -9.74
N GLY A 99 5.86 6.18 -10.53
CA GLY A 99 6.50 7.14 -11.45
C GLY A 99 7.63 7.95 -10.83
N SER A 100 8.15 8.89 -11.62
CA SER A 100 9.38 9.63 -11.31
C SER A 100 9.24 10.65 -10.17
N ALA A 101 8.03 11.00 -9.77
CA ALA A 101 7.80 11.86 -8.61
C ALA A 101 8.19 11.17 -7.29
N PHE A 102 8.38 9.85 -7.33
CA PHE A 102 8.77 9.03 -6.18
C PHE A 102 10.14 8.43 -6.44
N GLN A 103 11.06 8.65 -5.52
CA GLN A 103 12.40 8.06 -5.60
C GLN A 103 12.41 6.75 -4.84
N LEU A 104 12.71 5.64 -5.53
CA LEU A 104 12.91 4.36 -4.87
C LEU A 104 14.22 4.39 -4.09
N THR A 105 14.14 4.32 -2.76
CA THR A 105 15.30 4.35 -1.89
C THR A 105 15.75 2.97 -1.46
N GLU A 106 14.80 2.04 -1.33
CA GLU A 106 15.05 0.69 -0.85
C GLU A 106 13.93 -0.23 -1.30
N HIS A 107 14.25 -1.50 -1.54
CA HIS A 107 13.26 -2.55 -1.71
C HIS A 107 13.70 -3.79 -0.94
N ARG A 108 12.74 -4.60 -0.53
CA ARG A 108 12.97 -5.84 0.20
C ARG A 108 11.99 -6.92 -0.20
N ASP A 109 12.41 -8.14 -0.06
CA ASP A 109 11.56 -9.32 -0.22
C ASP A 109 11.25 -9.90 1.15
N GLU A 110 10.02 -10.37 1.33
CA GLU A 110 9.59 -11.06 2.54
C GLU A 110 8.88 -12.35 2.16
N HIS A 111 9.29 -13.46 2.76
CA HIS A 111 8.59 -14.73 2.67
C HIS A 111 7.72 -14.89 3.91
N HIS A 112 6.47 -14.44 3.80
CA HIS A 112 5.52 -14.50 4.90
C HIS A 112 4.90 -15.89 4.97
N VAL A 113 4.92 -16.48 6.16
CA VAL A 113 4.25 -17.76 6.43
C VAL A 113 2.91 -17.48 7.07
N THR A 114 1.82 -17.89 6.40
CA THR A 114 0.46 -17.71 6.92
C THR A 114 0.20 -18.67 8.10
N PRO A 115 -0.83 -18.40 8.91
CA PRO A 115 -1.24 -19.35 9.97
C PRO A 115 -1.54 -20.76 9.45
N ALA A 116 -1.96 -20.89 8.19
CA ALA A 116 -2.20 -22.19 7.54
C ALA A 116 -0.92 -22.84 6.99
N GLY A 117 0.27 -22.25 7.21
CA GLY A 117 1.55 -22.78 6.78
C GLY A 117 1.92 -22.50 5.32
N ARG A 118 1.18 -21.66 4.60
CA ARG A 118 1.50 -21.27 3.23
C ARG A 118 2.51 -20.16 3.22
N VAL A 119 3.43 -20.19 2.25
CA VAL A 119 4.40 -19.11 2.05
C VAL A 119 3.85 -18.12 1.02
N GLN A 120 3.84 -16.84 1.40
CA GLN A 120 3.48 -15.73 0.52
C GLN A 120 4.69 -14.84 0.35
N HIS A 121 5.20 -14.76 -0.89
CA HIS A 121 6.34 -13.89 -1.20
C HIS A 121 5.82 -12.48 -1.49
N PHE A 122 6.25 -11.52 -0.66
CA PHE A 122 5.98 -10.09 -0.82
C PHE A 122 7.21 -9.35 -1.31
N VAL A 123 6.98 -8.30 -2.07
CA VAL A 123 8.00 -7.29 -2.36
C VAL A 123 7.57 -5.96 -1.74
N TYR A 124 8.50 -5.30 -1.05
CA TYR A 124 8.32 -3.99 -0.44
C TYR A 124 9.12 -2.97 -1.22
N CYS A 125 8.49 -1.83 -1.53
CA CYS A 125 9.18 -0.65 -2.04
C CYS A 125 9.04 0.48 -1.04
N HIS A 126 10.16 1.12 -0.70
CA HIS A 126 10.20 2.34 0.09
C HIS A 126 10.65 3.48 -0.82
N CYS A 127 9.78 4.44 -1.01
CA CYS A 127 10.04 5.60 -1.86
C CYS A 127 9.96 6.89 -1.05
N LEU A 128 10.65 7.92 -1.54
CA LEU A 128 10.49 9.30 -1.08
C LEU A 128 9.69 10.07 -2.12
N LYS A 129 8.71 10.82 -1.67
CA LYS A 129 7.98 11.76 -2.53
C LYS A 129 8.83 12.99 -2.77
N ARG A 130 9.19 13.26 -4.02
CA ARG A 130 10.10 14.35 -4.42
C ARG A 130 9.39 15.63 -4.82
N LEU A 131 8.12 15.53 -5.18
CA LEU A 131 7.33 16.68 -5.66
C LEU A 131 6.10 16.94 -4.82
#